data_8c586dc7498e3d8ee88087e6b2193df2
#
_entry.id   8c586dc7498e3d8ee88087e6b2193df2
#
_cell.length_a   1.000
_cell.length_b   1.000
_cell.length_c   1.000
_cell.angle_alpha   90.00
_cell.angle_beta   90.00
_cell.angle_gamma   90.00
#
_symmetry.space_group_name_H-M   'P 1'
#
loop_
_entity.id
_entity.type
_entity.pdbx_description
1 polymer ?
#
loop_
_entity_poly.entity_id
_entity_poly.type
_entity_poly.pdbx_seq_one_letter_code
_entity_poly.pdbx_strand_id
1 'polypeptide(L)'
;MQINFQTDPENYRHWHLEINGDVATLRLDVSEDGGLFDGYQLKLNSYDLGVDIELYDATQRLRFEHPAVRAVVIRSNLDRVFCAGANIRMLASASHQLKVNFCKFTNETRNGIEDASTHSRQRYLCAVNGACAGGGYELALATDYIMLADDGASSVSLPEVPLLAVLPGTGGLTRVTDKRRVRRDLADVFCTLEEGVKGQRALDWQLVDEIVPASDFDSAVEKSAQKLAATSDRPSDGKGIVLEPLKRRSTPDHLAYCAVDLTISRDVGVATLTISGPQSPPPTNLAELINSGSAFWPLNTARELDDAILYLRFNEPETGVLKFASHGDLSRVLSYDQFLEQHSNHWLCREIRLYWKRVLKRLDVTSRSMISVIEPGSCFAGTLAEILFACDRSYMLSGMPEGTNIPPASILLTSVNFGAYPMSNGLTRLETRFLGQPELLKEAEIRVDAPLLGDECESMGLVTFAFDEIDWDDEIRIFLEERTAFSPDALIGMEANLRFAGPETMETKIFSRLSAWQNWIFQRPNAVGQKGALKRYGSGQRGEFNRERV
;
A
#
# COMPACT_ATOMS: atom_id res chain seq x y z
N MET A 1 -20.40 -5.56 9.83
CA MET A 1 -19.86 -4.24 10.21
C MET A 1 -18.98 -3.75 9.07
N GLN A 2 -19.13 -2.49 8.66
CA GLN A 2 -18.31 -1.90 7.60
C GLN A 2 -17.05 -1.29 8.20
N ILE A 3 -15.88 -1.63 7.65
CA ILE A 3 -14.59 -1.11 8.12
C ILE A 3 -14.35 0.25 7.47
N ASN A 4 -14.06 1.26 8.29
CA ASN A 4 -13.73 2.61 7.88
C ASN A 4 -12.27 2.94 8.22
N PHE A 5 -11.54 3.46 7.24
CA PHE A 5 -10.12 3.81 7.40
C PHE A 5 -9.90 5.28 7.74
N GLN A 6 -10.96 6.08 7.75
CA GLN A 6 -10.86 7.49 8.13
C GLN A 6 -10.95 7.62 9.65
N THR A 7 -9.96 8.27 10.22
CA THR A 7 -9.88 8.63 11.63
C THR A 7 -9.10 9.93 11.79
N ASP A 8 -8.98 10.44 13.00
CA ASP A 8 -8.18 11.62 13.35
C ASP A 8 -7.70 11.51 14.81
N PRO A 9 -6.70 12.31 15.24
CA PRO A 9 -6.11 12.20 16.57
C PRO A 9 -7.11 12.35 17.75
N GLU A 10 -8.21 13.08 17.58
CA GLU A 10 -9.22 13.24 18.61
C GLU A 10 -10.03 11.95 18.83
N ASN A 11 -10.04 11.07 17.85
CA ASN A 11 -10.75 9.80 17.86
C ASN A 11 -9.87 8.58 18.15
N TYR A 12 -8.53 8.76 18.28
CA TYR A 12 -7.64 7.65 18.59
C TYR A 12 -7.94 7.04 19.96
N ARG A 13 -7.91 5.71 20.04
CA ARG A 13 -8.12 4.90 21.24
C ARG A 13 -6.85 4.17 21.69
N HIS A 14 -5.86 4.09 20.80
CA HIS A 14 -4.71 3.21 20.94
C HIS A 14 -3.38 3.93 20.82
N TRP A 15 -3.38 5.08 20.16
CA TRP A 15 -2.17 5.87 19.93
C TRP A 15 -2.34 7.29 20.45
N HIS A 16 -1.31 7.81 21.07
CA HIS A 16 -1.22 9.22 21.43
C HIS A 16 -0.09 9.86 20.64
N LEU A 17 -0.41 10.94 19.95
CA LEU A 17 0.53 11.72 19.16
C LEU A 17 0.89 13.00 19.91
N GLU A 18 2.16 13.14 20.29
CA GLU A 18 2.71 14.31 20.97
C GLU A 18 3.78 14.96 20.09
N ILE A 19 3.71 16.28 19.89
CA ILE A 19 4.70 17.04 19.11
C ILE A 19 5.51 17.93 20.05
N ASN A 20 6.82 17.77 20.03
CA ASN A 20 7.75 18.59 20.80
C ASN A 20 8.88 19.11 19.90
N GLY A 21 8.68 20.30 19.33
CA GLY A 21 9.63 20.89 18.41
C GLY A 21 9.79 20.05 17.13
N ASP A 22 10.99 19.58 16.87
CA ASP A 22 11.34 18.75 15.71
C ASP A 22 11.27 17.24 15.97
N VAL A 23 10.83 16.85 17.17
CA VAL A 23 10.60 15.45 17.56
C VAL A 23 9.12 15.22 17.87
N ALA A 24 8.54 14.17 17.30
CA ALA A 24 7.24 13.65 17.69
C ALA A 24 7.38 12.36 18.50
N THR A 25 6.44 12.11 19.39
CA THR A 25 6.29 10.83 20.08
C THR A 25 4.96 10.19 19.72
N LEU A 26 5.02 8.97 19.20
CA LEU A 26 3.89 8.06 19.05
C LEU A 26 3.91 7.08 20.22
N ARG A 27 2.99 7.26 21.15
CA ARG A 27 2.87 6.44 22.35
C ARG A 27 1.77 5.40 22.17
N LEU A 28 2.16 4.13 22.23
CA LEU A 28 1.23 3.00 22.16
C LEU A 28 0.63 2.78 23.54
N ASP A 29 -0.68 2.94 23.64
CA ASP A 29 -1.50 2.74 24.82
C ASP A 29 -2.85 2.11 24.42
N VAL A 30 -2.80 0.82 24.14
CA VAL A 30 -3.94 0.14 23.53
C VAL A 30 -5.08 -0.01 24.51
N SER A 31 -6.24 0.55 24.20
CA SER A 31 -7.48 0.31 24.94
C SER A 31 -7.87 -1.16 24.83
N GLU A 32 -7.85 -1.89 25.95
CA GLU A 32 -8.12 -3.34 25.97
C GLU A 32 -9.50 -3.69 25.38
N ASP A 33 -10.51 -2.86 25.65
CA ASP A 33 -11.88 -3.04 25.17
C ASP A 33 -12.15 -2.28 23.84
N GLY A 34 -11.13 -1.66 23.26
CA GLY A 34 -11.20 -0.87 22.02
C GLY A 34 -11.09 -1.68 20.71
N GLY A 35 -11.21 -3.01 20.77
CA GLY A 35 -11.09 -3.85 19.57
C GLY A 35 -12.06 -3.46 18.45
N LEU A 36 -11.62 -3.62 17.20
CA LEU A 36 -12.42 -3.29 16.02
C LEU A 36 -13.66 -4.18 15.88
N PHE A 37 -13.59 -5.40 16.38
CA PHE A 37 -14.69 -6.38 16.37
C PHE A 37 -14.98 -6.88 17.80
N ASP A 38 -16.19 -7.37 18.01
CA ASP A 38 -16.55 -8.00 19.27
C ASP A 38 -15.87 -9.38 19.47
N GLY A 39 -15.78 -9.83 20.71
CA GLY A 39 -15.36 -11.20 21.07
C GLY A 39 -13.90 -11.37 21.45
N TYR A 40 -13.10 -10.30 21.50
CA TYR A 40 -11.72 -10.32 22.02
C TYR A 40 -11.36 -9.02 22.75
N GLN A 41 -10.30 -9.07 23.55
CA GLN A 41 -9.69 -7.91 24.21
C GLN A 41 -8.25 -7.74 23.74
N LEU A 42 -7.80 -6.49 23.62
CA LEU A 42 -6.45 -6.11 23.18
C LEU A 42 -5.50 -5.98 24.39
N LYS A 43 -5.25 -7.09 25.09
CA LYS A 43 -4.38 -7.10 26.28
C LYS A 43 -2.91 -6.93 25.91
N LEU A 44 -2.12 -6.36 26.82
CA LEU A 44 -0.67 -6.23 26.72
C LEU A 44 -0.23 -5.48 25.45
N ASN A 45 -0.93 -4.41 25.11
CA ASN A 45 -0.69 -3.67 23.86
C ASN A 45 -0.69 -4.59 22.62
N SER A 46 -1.46 -5.71 22.64
CA SER A 46 -1.70 -6.44 21.41
C SER A 46 -2.57 -5.62 20.46
N TYR A 47 -2.42 -5.84 19.16
CA TYR A 47 -3.10 -4.99 18.19
C TYR A 47 -3.96 -5.79 17.20
N ASP A 48 -4.96 -5.12 16.68
CA ASP A 48 -5.80 -5.51 15.56
C ASP A 48 -5.71 -4.48 14.43
N LEU A 49 -6.60 -4.58 13.44
CA LEU A 49 -6.64 -3.63 12.33
C LEU A 49 -6.94 -2.19 12.79
N GLY A 50 -7.73 -2.00 13.86
CA GLY A 50 -8.07 -0.67 14.40
C GLY A 50 -6.83 0.08 14.88
N VAL A 51 -5.94 -0.61 15.60
CA VAL A 51 -4.66 -0.04 16.07
C VAL A 51 -3.77 0.36 14.90
N ASP A 52 -3.73 -0.44 13.83
CA ASP A 52 -2.95 -0.12 12.63
C ASP A 52 -3.58 1.01 11.78
N ILE A 53 -4.91 1.16 11.77
CA ILE A 53 -5.58 2.31 11.12
C ILE A 53 -5.15 3.62 11.76
N GLU A 54 -5.14 3.69 13.09
CA GLU A 54 -4.67 4.90 13.80
C GLU A 54 -3.18 5.17 13.53
N LEU A 55 -2.33 4.15 13.55
CA LEU A 55 -0.90 4.30 13.22
C LEU A 55 -0.69 4.78 11.78
N TYR A 56 -1.46 4.24 10.83
CA TYR A 56 -1.42 4.69 9.45
C TYR A 56 -1.78 6.17 9.33
N ASP A 57 -2.90 6.59 9.93
CA ASP A 57 -3.33 7.99 9.92
C ASP A 57 -2.29 8.89 10.60
N ALA A 58 -1.78 8.52 11.78
CA ALA A 58 -0.76 9.30 12.49
C ALA A 58 0.50 9.52 11.65
N THR A 59 0.96 8.48 10.92
CA THR A 59 2.12 8.62 10.04
C THR A 59 1.86 9.55 8.86
N GLN A 60 0.64 9.59 8.29
CA GLN A 60 0.28 10.56 7.26
C GLN A 60 0.24 11.99 7.83
N ARG A 61 -0.37 12.20 9.01
CA ARG A 61 -0.42 13.52 9.65
C ARG A 61 0.96 14.06 9.97
N LEU A 62 1.85 13.23 10.50
CA LEU A 62 3.25 13.60 10.73
C LEU A 62 3.95 14.08 9.45
N ARG A 63 3.59 13.53 8.29
CA ARG A 63 4.18 13.91 7.01
C ARG A 63 3.61 15.22 6.45
N PHE A 64 2.31 15.45 6.59
CA PHE A 64 1.59 16.57 5.97
C PHE A 64 1.27 17.72 6.92
N GLU A 65 0.87 17.42 8.16
CA GLU A 65 0.49 18.45 9.13
C GLU A 65 1.67 18.98 9.92
N HIS A 66 2.72 18.13 10.10
CA HIS A 66 3.89 18.46 10.91
C HIS A 66 5.21 18.35 10.13
N PRO A 67 5.40 19.12 9.04
CA PRO A 67 6.62 19.04 8.23
C PRO A 67 7.90 19.36 9.01
N ALA A 68 7.81 20.11 10.10
CA ALA A 68 8.93 20.42 10.98
C ALA A 68 9.37 19.22 11.85
N VAL A 69 8.56 18.19 11.99
CA VAL A 69 8.94 16.95 12.68
C VAL A 69 9.96 16.19 11.85
N ARG A 70 11.16 16.03 12.39
CA ARG A 70 12.33 15.41 11.77
C ARG A 70 12.60 14.02 12.31
N ALA A 71 12.28 13.78 13.60
CA ALA A 71 12.36 12.46 14.21
C ALA A 71 11.04 12.08 14.88
N VAL A 72 10.74 10.80 14.89
CA VAL A 72 9.56 10.20 15.53
C VAL A 72 10.02 9.10 16.46
N VAL A 73 9.65 9.19 17.73
CA VAL A 73 9.88 8.17 18.74
C VAL A 73 8.62 7.32 18.89
N ILE A 74 8.74 6.03 18.68
CA ILE A 74 7.68 5.06 18.98
C ILE A 74 8.00 4.43 20.34
N ARG A 75 7.07 4.53 21.30
CA ARG A 75 7.23 3.97 22.64
C ARG A 75 5.91 3.43 23.21
N SER A 76 6.01 2.54 24.18
CA SER A 76 4.87 2.03 24.94
C SER A 76 4.53 2.93 26.12
N ASN A 77 3.26 2.95 26.50
CA ASN A 77 2.78 3.53 27.77
C ASN A 77 2.82 2.52 28.94
N LEU A 78 3.03 1.24 28.66
CA LEU A 78 3.14 0.20 29.67
C LEU A 78 4.58 0.02 30.15
N ASP A 79 4.79 -0.18 31.45
CA ASP A 79 6.13 -0.24 32.07
C ASP A 79 6.94 -1.49 31.70
N ARG A 80 6.28 -2.64 31.45
CA ARG A 80 6.95 -3.95 31.28
C ARG A 80 6.63 -4.65 29.96
N VAL A 81 5.81 -4.03 29.14
CA VAL A 81 5.37 -4.56 27.87
C VAL A 81 5.42 -3.45 26.84
N PHE A 82 6.23 -3.64 25.81
CA PHE A 82 6.16 -2.75 24.67
C PHE A 82 4.92 -3.10 23.83
N CYS A 83 4.86 -4.31 23.32
CA CYS A 83 3.72 -4.80 22.53
C CYS A 83 3.78 -6.33 22.42
N ALA A 84 2.68 -7.02 22.70
CA ALA A 84 2.58 -8.47 22.58
C ALA A 84 2.35 -8.97 21.14
N GLY A 85 2.29 -8.03 20.15
CA GLY A 85 2.07 -8.36 18.75
C GLY A 85 0.59 -8.42 18.35
N ALA A 86 0.31 -9.02 17.20
CA ALA A 86 -1.05 -9.15 16.68
C ALA A 86 -1.93 -9.97 17.66
N ASN A 87 -3.18 -9.55 17.83
CA ASN A 87 -4.10 -10.22 18.75
C ASN A 87 -4.45 -11.63 18.29
N ILE A 88 -4.00 -12.63 19.05
CA ILE A 88 -4.13 -14.05 18.68
C ILE A 88 -5.60 -14.49 18.66
N ARG A 89 -6.46 -13.97 19.56
CA ARG A 89 -7.88 -14.32 19.58
C ARG A 89 -8.60 -13.76 18.36
N MET A 90 -8.28 -12.53 17.98
CA MET A 90 -8.76 -11.94 16.71
C MET A 90 -8.32 -12.80 15.54
N LEU A 91 -7.04 -13.16 15.44
CA LEU A 91 -6.53 -14.00 14.37
C LEU A 91 -7.20 -15.38 14.34
N ALA A 92 -7.45 -16.01 15.49
CA ALA A 92 -8.09 -17.32 15.56
C ALA A 92 -9.54 -17.28 15.02
N SER A 93 -10.29 -16.22 15.31
CA SER A 93 -11.71 -16.08 14.92
C SER A 93 -11.93 -15.44 13.55
N ALA A 94 -10.96 -14.69 13.03
CA ALA A 94 -11.08 -13.98 11.75
C ALA A 94 -11.21 -14.92 10.54
N SER A 95 -11.92 -14.48 9.51
CA SER A 95 -11.93 -15.16 8.21
C SER A 95 -10.53 -15.18 7.58
N HIS A 96 -10.32 -16.10 6.64
CA HIS A 96 -9.05 -16.15 5.90
C HIS A 96 -8.76 -14.81 5.18
N GLN A 97 -9.77 -14.27 4.53
CA GLN A 97 -9.70 -12.98 3.83
C GLN A 97 -9.29 -11.84 4.79
N LEU A 98 -9.91 -11.75 5.97
CA LEU A 98 -9.55 -10.71 6.95
C LEU A 98 -8.11 -10.86 7.45
N LYS A 99 -7.65 -12.09 7.74
CA LYS A 99 -6.25 -12.35 8.16
C LYS A 99 -5.24 -11.85 7.13
N VAL A 100 -5.44 -12.20 5.86
CA VAL A 100 -4.51 -11.82 4.78
C VAL A 100 -4.52 -10.31 4.56
N ASN A 101 -5.70 -9.70 4.49
CA ASN A 101 -5.81 -8.25 4.28
C ASN A 101 -5.31 -7.44 5.48
N PHE A 102 -5.50 -7.92 6.71
CA PHE A 102 -4.86 -7.36 7.90
C PHE A 102 -3.34 -7.36 7.75
N CYS A 103 -2.72 -8.50 7.45
CA CYS A 103 -1.27 -8.58 7.24
C CYS A 103 -0.79 -7.66 6.10
N LYS A 104 -1.55 -7.56 4.99
CA LYS A 104 -1.21 -6.62 3.90
C LYS A 104 -1.20 -5.17 4.39
N PHE A 105 -2.26 -4.73 5.05
CA PHE A 105 -2.36 -3.36 5.55
C PHE A 105 -1.28 -3.05 6.58
N THR A 106 -1.03 -3.97 7.50
CA THR A 106 0.07 -3.88 8.47
C THR A 106 1.42 -3.73 7.78
N ASN A 107 1.71 -4.53 6.75
CA ASN A 107 2.95 -4.40 5.96
C ASN A 107 3.04 -3.05 5.23
N GLU A 108 1.93 -2.57 4.65
CA GLU A 108 1.88 -1.27 3.99
C GLU A 108 2.18 -0.13 4.97
N THR A 109 1.68 -0.20 6.20
CA THR A 109 1.97 0.78 7.26
C THR A 109 3.45 0.77 7.64
N ARG A 110 4.06 -0.42 7.84
CA ARG A 110 5.50 -0.56 8.14
C ARG A 110 6.36 -0.05 6.98
N ASN A 111 6.03 -0.41 5.75
CA ASN A 111 6.70 0.12 4.56
C ASN A 111 6.53 1.64 4.43
N GLY A 112 5.41 2.20 4.89
CA GLY A 112 5.17 3.64 4.98
C GLY A 112 6.14 4.36 5.92
N ILE A 113 6.50 3.75 7.05
CA ILE A 113 7.53 4.24 7.99
C ILE A 113 8.90 4.22 7.30
N GLU A 114 9.26 3.13 6.65
CA GLU A 114 10.53 3.02 5.90
C GLU A 114 10.60 4.00 4.72
N ASP A 115 9.48 4.23 4.02
CA ASP A 115 9.38 5.24 2.98
C ASP A 115 9.57 6.67 3.53
N ALA A 116 9.01 6.96 4.71
CA ALA A 116 9.20 8.24 5.38
C ALA A 116 10.68 8.47 5.73
N SER A 117 11.35 7.47 6.28
CA SER A 117 12.77 7.55 6.60
C SER A 117 13.65 7.76 5.37
N THR A 118 13.41 6.99 4.31
CA THR A 118 14.27 6.96 3.13
C THR A 118 14.06 8.20 2.25
N HIS A 119 12.79 8.55 1.99
CA HIS A 119 12.45 9.54 0.96
C HIS A 119 11.95 10.87 1.51
N SER A 120 11.32 10.87 2.70
CA SER A 120 10.85 12.07 3.40
C SER A 120 11.85 12.60 4.41
N ARG A 121 12.89 11.82 4.72
CA ARG A 121 13.92 12.12 5.73
C ARG A 121 13.35 12.33 7.15
N GLN A 122 12.19 11.78 7.43
CA GLN A 122 11.60 11.71 8.76
C GLN A 122 12.08 10.43 9.45
N ARG A 123 12.97 10.55 10.42
CA ARG A 123 13.64 9.42 11.06
C ARG A 123 12.79 8.81 12.17
N TYR A 124 12.86 7.49 12.31
CA TYR A 124 12.08 6.77 13.32
C TYR A 124 12.99 6.03 14.29
N LEU A 125 12.72 6.21 15.60
CA LEU A 125 13.35 5.50 16.70
C LEU A 125 12.30 4.69 17.45
N CYS A 126 12.55 3.40 17.68
CA CYS A 126 11.71 2.57 18.54
C CYS A 126 12.39 2.41 19.91
N ALA A 127 11.74 2.93 20.96
CA ALA A 127 12.21 2.85 22.34
C ALA A 127 11.52 1.67 23.05
N VAL A 128 12.20 0.54 23.13
CA VAL A 128 11.65 -0.71 23.64
C VAL A 128 11.94 -0.82 25.14
N ASN A 129 10.89 -0.66 25.96
CA ASN A 129 10.86 -0.95 27.37
C ASN A 129 9.92 -2.12 27.64
N GLY A 130 10.42 -3.25 28.11
CA GLY A 130 9.63 -4.46 28.35
C GLY A 130 9.61 -5.43 27.17
N ALA A 131 8.65 -6.36 27.18
CA ALA A 131 8.51 -7.39 26.17
C ALA A 131 8.02 -6.81 24.83
N CYS A 132 8.75 -7.05 23.76
CA CYS A 132 8.46 -6.63 22.40
C CYS A 132 8.41 -7.88 21.51
N ALA A 133 7.21 -8.42 21.31
CA ALA A 133 7.02 -9.73 20.70
C ALA A 133 6.24 -9.66 19.38
N GLY A 134 6.59 -10.57 18.47
CA GLY A 134 5.86 -10.76 17.22
C GLY A 134 5.71 -9.46 16.43
N GLY A 135 4.48 -9.14 16.05
CA GLY A 135 4.18 -7.90 15.32
C GLY A 135 4.60 -6.61 16.01
N GLY A 136 4.80 -6.61 17.35
CA GLY A 136 5.41 -5.49 18.08
C GLY A 136 6.88 -5.30 17.71
N TYR A 137 7.63 -6.39 17.63
CA TYR A 137 9.02 -6.31 17.17
C TYR A 137 9.10 -6.08 15.65
N GLU A 138 8.14 -6.57 14.86
CA GLU A 138 8.04 -6.26 13.43
C GLU A 138 7.82 -4.75 13.19
N LEU A 139 7.10 -4.06 14.09
CA LEU A 139 7.00 -2.59 14.07
C LEU A 139 8.36 -1.93 14.39
N ALA A 140 9.05 -2.40 15.43
CA ALA A 140 10.39 -1.89 15.76
C ALA A 140 11.37 -2.09 14.60
N LEU A 141 11.33 -3.23 13.92
CA LEU A 141 12.15 -3.53 12.74
C LEU A 141 11.91 -2.57 11.56
N ALA A 142 10.74 -1.94 11.48
CA ALA A 142 10.44 -0.95 10.43
C ALA A 142 11.11 0.42 10.70
N THR A 143 11.57 0.70 11.92
CA THR A 143 12.23 1.97 12.29
C THR A 143 13.71 2.02 11.89
N ASP A 144 14.32 3.21 11.94
CA ASP A 144 15.75 3.40 11.65
C ASP A 144 16.64 2.92 12.80
N TYR A 145 16.14 3.01 14.03
CA TYR A 145 16.92 2.77 15.24
C TYR A 145 16.07 2.10 16.32
N ILE A 146 16.58 1.05 16.91
CA ILE A 146 15.93 0.29 17.98
C ILE A 146 16.79 0.40 19.24
N MET A 147 16.28 1.02 20.28
CA MET A 147 16.90 1.11 21.60
C MET A 147 16.17 0.18 22.56
N LEU A 148 16.90 -0.68 23.27
CA LEU A 148 16.35 -1.64 24.24
C LEU A 148 16.77 -1.26 25.66
N ALA A 149 15.83 -1.23 26.58
CA ALA A 149 16.13 -1.05 27.99
C ALA A 149 16.88 -2.27 28.55
N ASP A 150 17.98 -2.03 29.25
CA ASP A 150 18.73 -3.07 29.97
C ASP A 150 18.29 -3.13 31.43
N ASP A 151 17.15 -3.77 31.65
CA ASP A 151 16.49 -3.96 32.95
C ASP A 151 16.38 -5.43 33.37
N GLY A 152 16.98 -6.34 32.58
CA GLY A 152 16.91 -7.79 32.75
C GLY A 152 15.58 -8.42 32.34
N ALA A 153 14.53 -7.61 32.05
CA ALA A 153 13.20 -8.07 31.65
C ALA A 153 12.88 -7.77 30.19
N SER A 154 13.32 -6.61 29.69
CA SER A 154 13.06 -6.17 28.31
C SER A 154 13.68 -7.12 27.29
N SER A 155 12.92 -7.47 26.27
CA SER A 155 13.29 -8.49 25.27
C SER A 155 12.67 -8.20 23.91
N VAL A 156 13.29 -8.73 22.86
CA VAL A 156 12.72 -8.78 21.51
C VAL A 156 12.53 -10.24 21.07
N SER A 157 11.44 -10.56 20.38
CA SER A 157 11.15 -11.92 19.94
C SER A 157 10.26 -11.99 18.70
N LEU A 158 10.41 -13.07 17.93
CA LEU A 158 9.50 -13.48 16.85
C LEU A 158 9.03 -14.93 17.10
N PRO A 159 8.12 -15.15 18.06
CA PRO A 159 7.79 -16.48 18.55
C PRO A 159 6.65 -17.15 17.77
N GLU A 160 6.32 -16.67 16.58
CA GLU A 160 5.18 -17.15 15.79
C GLU A 160 5.32 -18.61 15.38
N VAL A 161 6.52 -19.05 15.03
CA VAL A 161 6.76 -20.44 14.61
C VAL A 161 6.53 -21.42 15.77
N PRO A 162 7.21 -21.27 16.93
CA PRO A 162 7.04 -22.22 18.02
C PRO A 162 5.68 -22.15 18.71
N LEU A 163 5.07 -20.96 18.84
CA LEU A 163 3.83 -20.79 19.61
C LEU A 163 2.56 -20.91 18.78
N LEU A 164 2.59 -20.47 17.52
CA LEU A 164 1.37 -20.27 16.72
C LEU A 164 1.35 -21.11 15.43
N ALA A 165 2.44 -21.78 15.11
CA ALA A 165 2.62 -22.54 13.86
C ALA A 165 2.34 -21.68 12.60
N VAL A 166 2.68 -20.38 12.67
CA VAL A 166 2.62 -19.43 11.56
C VAL A 166 3.96 -18.69 11.44
N LEU A 167 4.10 -17.87 10.42
CA LEU A 167 5.31 -17.04 10.23
C LEU A 167 5.10 -15.64 10.83
N PRO A 168 6.17 -14.92 11.21
CA PRO A 168 6.18 -13.47 11.41
C PRO A 168 5.86 -12.78 10.07
N GLY A 169 4.56 -12.69 9.76
CA GLY A 169 4.04 -12.40 8.41
C GLY A 169 3.96 -10.91 8.08
N THR A 170 4.26 -10.02 9.05
CA THR A 170 4.27 -8.58 8.80
C THR A 170 5.69 -8.03 8.57
N GLY A 171 6.51 -8.86 7.91
CA GLY A 171 7.82 -8.51 7.37
C GLY A 171 9.00 -8.81 8.29
N GLY A 172 8.77 -9.48 9.43
CA GLY A 172 9.80 -9.77 10.44
C GLY A 172 10.95 -10.58 9.90
N LEU A 173 10.68 -11.72 9.28
CA LEU A 173 11.72 -12.59 8.72
C LEU A 173 12.64 -11.87 7.74
N THR A 174 12.06 -11.13 6.80
CA THR A 174 12.81 -10.39 5.79
C THR A 174 13.62 -9.26 6.41
N ARG A 175 13.04 -8.50 7.37
CA ARG A 175 13.76 -7.39 8.00
C ARG A 175 14.89 -7.87 8.91
N VAL A 176 14.76 -9.00 9.58
CA VAL A 176 15.83 -9.59 10.39
C VAL A 176 17.04 -9.93 9.51
N THR A 177 16.84 -10.55 8.36
CA THR A 177 17.94 -10.95 7.48
C THR A 177 18.42 -9.83 6.56
N ASP A 178 17.52 -9.14 5.87
CA ASP A 178 17.89 -8.23 4.78
C ASP A 178 18.13 -6.79 5.27
N LYS A 179 17.44 -6.34 6.31
CA LYS A 179 17.63 -5.00 6.88
C LYS A 179 18.62 -5.01 8.05
N ARG A 180 18.40 -5.88 9.04
CA ARG A 180 19.26 -5.98 10.23
C ARG A 180 20.56 -6.74 9.98
N ARG A 181 20.63 -7.50 8.88
CA ARG A 181 21.81 -8.32 8.51
C ARG A 181 22.19 -9.35 9.58
N VAL A 182 21.21 -9.83 10.33
CA VAL A 182 21.41 -10.92 11.27
C VAL A 182 21.90 -12.15 10.51
N ARG A 183 22.96 -12.78 11.02
CA ARG A 183 23.49 -13.99 10.41
C ARG A 183 22.43 -15.09 10.39
N ARG A 184 22.29 -15.79 9.26
CA ARG A 184 21.19 -16.72 8.98
C ARG A 184 20.94 -17.74 10.09
N ASP A 185 21.99 -18.34 10.65
CA ASP A 185 21.91 -19.33 11.73
C ASP A 185 21.41 -18.72 13.04
N LEU A 186 21.80 -17.47 13.36
CA LEU A 186 21.28 -16.72 14.50
C LEU A 186 19.82 -16.31 14.28
N ALA A 187 19.44 -15.97 13.06
CA ALA A 187 18.05 -15.68 12.71
C ALA A 187 17.16 -16.92 12.86
N ASP A 188 17.66 -18.11 12.47
CA ASP A 188 16.96 -19.38 12.66
C ASP A 188 16.70 -19.64 14.15
N VAL A 189 17.74 -19.54 14.98
CA VAL A 189 17.61 -19.67 16.44
C VAL A 189 16.64 -18.64 17.01
N PHE A 190 16.79 -17.37 16.62
CA PHE A 190 15.93 -16.29 17.11
C PHE A 190 14.45 -16.50 16.80
N CYS A 191 14.12 -16.94 15.60
CA CYS A 191 12.72 -17.18 15.18
C CYS A 191 12.12 -18.48 15.73
N THR A 192 12.90 -19.27 16.47
CA THR A 192 12.46 -20.51 17.14
C THR A 192 12.56 -20.46 18.66
N LEU A 193 12.93 -19.30 19.23
CA LEU A 193 12.93 -19.05 20.68
C LEU A 193 11.60 -18.41 21.12
N GLU A 194 10.99 -18.96 22.16
CA GLU A 194 9.75 -18.41 22.76
C GLU A 194 10.04 -17.19 23.63
N GLU A 195 11.10 -17.24 24.46
CA GLU A 195 11.43 -16.21 25.45
C GLU A 195 12.04 -14.94 24.82
N GLY A 196 12.48 -15.05 23.58
CA GLY A 196 13.18 -13.97 22.90
C GLY A 196 14.62 -13.75 23.36
N VAL A 197 15.19 -12.62 22.99
CA VAL A 197 16.60 -12.26 23.25
C VAL A 197 16.65 -10.92 23.97
N LYS A 198 17.57 -10.79 24.96
CA LYS A 198 17.70 -9.66 25.88
C LYS A 198 19.12 -9.12 25.91
N GLY A 199 19.26 -7.89 26.41
CA GLY A 199 20.53 -7.24 26.78
C GLY A 199 21.61 -7.39 25.73
N GLN A 200 22.85 -7.68 26.16
CA GLN A 200 24.02 -7.74 25.28
C GLN A 200 23.87 -8.72 24.10
N ARG A 201 23.16 -9.84 24.29
CA ARG A 201 22.91 -10.80 23.19
C ARG A 201 22.07 -10.19 22.08
N ALA A 202 21.08 -9.35 22.42
CA ALA A 202 20.26 -8.67 21.41
C ALA A 202 21.11 -7.70 20.57
N LEU A 203 22.05 -7.00 21.19
CA LEU A 203 22.99 -6.11 20.52
C LEU A 203 23.98 -6.92 19.66
N ASP A 204 24.62 -7.94 20.22
CA ASP A 204 25.60 -8.77 19.52
C ASP A 204 25.01 -9.49 18.28
N TRP A 205 23.74 -9.84 18.34
CA TRP A 205 23.01 -10.44 17.22
C TRP A 205 22.41 -9.40 16.26
N GLN A 206 22.68 -8.13 16.47
CA GLN A 206 22.16 -7.02 15.64
C GLN A 206 20.62 -6.89 15.63
N LEU A 207 19.96 -7.46 16.63
CA LEU A 207 18.51 -7.36 16.77
C LEU A 207 18.10 -5.93 17.21
N VAL A 208 18.96 -5.26 17.95
CA VAL A 208 18.80 -3.86 18.39
C VAL A 208 20.06 -3.06 18.10
N ASP A 209 19.97 -1.73 18.10
CA ASP A 209 21.11 -0.84 17.82
C ASP A 209 21.82 -0.39 19.08
N GLU A 210 21.10 -0.31 20.22
CA GLU A 210 21.64 0.13 21.48
C GLU A 210 20.91 -0.55 22.65
N ILE A 211 21.65 -0.81 23.73
CA ILE A 211 21.09 -1.20 25.03
C ILE A 211 21.46 -0.13 26.05
N VAL A 212 20.49 0.27 26.88
CA VAL A 212 20.67 1.38 27.83
C VAL A 212 20.12 0.98 29.20
N PRO A 213 20.86 1.21 30.32
CA PRO A 213 20.34 1.00 31.66
C PRO A 213 18.97 1.68 31.85
N ALA A 214 18.07 1.04 32.57
CA ALA A 214 16.71 1.57 32.79
C ALA A 214 16.71 2.98 33.42
N SER A 215 17.70 3.29 34.28
CA SER A 215 17.84 4.62 34.89
C SER A 215 18.12 5.76 33.91
N ASP A 216 18.75 5.42 32.78
CA ASP A 216 19.21 6.40 31.78
C ASP A 216 18.36 6.37 30.52
N PHE A 217 17.39 5.46 30.45
CA PHE A 217 16.67 5.12 29.24
C PHE A 217 15.96 6.31 28.60
N ASP A 218 15.17 7.07 29.36
CA ASP A 218 14.43 8.22 28.83
C ASP A 218 15.37 9.31 28.30
N SER A 219 16.44 9.63 29.04
CA SER A 219 17.42 10.63 28.62
C SER A 219 18.19 10.18 27.36
N ALA A 220 18.48 8.89 27.23
CA ALA A 220 19.13 8.32 26.05
C ALA A 220 18.20 8.36 24.82
N VAL A 221 16.90 8.05 25.00
CA VAL A 221 15.89 8.16 23.95
C VAL A 221 15.80 9.59 23.42
N GLU A 222 15.67 10.59 24.31
CA GLU A 222 15.64 12.01 23.93
C GLU A 222 16.89 12.43 23.16
N LYS A 223 18.07 12.07 23.66
CA LYS A 223 19.35 12.38 23.02
C LYS A 223 19.48 11.73 21.64
N SER A 224 19.07 10.48 21.50
CA SER A 224 19.14 9.76 20.24
C SER A 224 18.09 10.28 19.23
N ALA A 225 16.90 10.68 19.69
CA ALA A 225 15.90 11.31 18.84
C ALA A 225 16.42 12.66 18.29
N GLN A 226 17.03 13.49 19.12
CA GLN A 226 17.64 14.76 18.70
C GLN A 226 18.78 14.52 17.69
N LYS A 227 19.61 13.51 17.93
CA LYS A 227 20.69 13.13 17.02
C LYS A 227 20.14 12.66 15.66
N LEU A 228 19.06 11.90 15.64
CA LEU A 228 18.39 11.48 14.41
C LEU A 228 17.74 12.68 13.70
N ALA A 229 17.06 13.56 14.43
CA ALA A 229 16.47 14.79 13.88
C ALA A 229 17.52 15.67 13.19
N ALA A 230 18.72 15.78 13.75
CA ALA A 230 19.82 16.54 13.16
C ALA A 230 20.30 16.00 11.80
N THR A 231 20.01 14.74 11.46
CA THR A 231 20.33 14.14 10.15
C THR A 231 19.29 14.40 9.06
N SER A 232 18.17 15.01 9.41
CA SER A 232 17.05 15.25 8.51
C SER A 232 17.19 16.57 7.76
N ASP A 233 16.81 16.58 6.48
CA ASP A 233 16.71 17.78 5.65
C ASP A 233 15.30 18.36 5.59
N ARG A 234 14.37 17.88 6.42
CA ARG A 234 13.02 18.44 6.51
C ARG A 234 13.07 19.90 7.00
N PRO A 235 12.12 20.75 6.55
CA PRO A 235 12.12 22.15 6.97
C PRO A 235 11.96 22.26 8.50
N SER A 236 12.70 23.19 9.12
CA SER A 236 12.60 23.43 10.57
C SER A 236 11.42 24.30 10.97
N ASP A 237 10.89 25.07 10.02
CA ASP A 237 9.83 26.08 10.18
C ASP A 237 8.67 25.88 9.18
N GLY A 238 8.58 24.70 8.59
CA GLY A 238 7.56 24.37 7.60
C GLY A 238 6.15 24.45 8.20
N LYS A 239 5.29 25.26 7.57
CA LYS A 239 3.85 25.23 7.87
C LYS A 239 3.21 24.02 7.21
N GLY A 240 2.59 23.15 8.03
CA GLY A 240 1.84 21.99 7.55
C GLY A 240 0.51 22.37 6.90
N ILE A 241 -0.09 21.38 6.28
CA ILE A 241 -1.45 21.44 5.77
C ILE A 241 -2.31 20.43 6.53
N VAL A 242 -3.52 20.83 6.92
CA VAL A 242 -4.46 19.93 7.60
C VAL A 242 -5.01 18.91 6.61
N LEU A 243 -4.99 17.64 7.01
CA LEU A 243 -5.63 16.56 6.27
C LEU A 243 -7.11 16.49 6.64
N GLU A 244 -7.91 17.34 6.01
CA GLU A 244 -9.37 17.36 6.22
C GLU A 244 -9.99 15.98 5.94
N PRO A 245 -11.06 15.58 6.67
CA PRO A 245 -11.79 14.36 6.38
C PRO A 245 -12.27 14.30 4.93
N LEU A 246 -12.20 13.13 4.32
CA LEU A 246 -12.69 12.95 2.95
C LEU A 246 -14.21 13.13 2.88
N LYS A 247 -14.66 13.94 1.93
CA LYS A 247 -16.08 14.13 1.65
C LYS A 247 -16.60 12.96 0.83
N ARG A 248 -17.13 11.96 1.51
CA ARG A 248 -17.65 10.73 0.90
C ARG A 248 -19.16 10.62 1.08
N ARG A 249 -19.90 10.47 -0.01
CA ARG A 249 -21.31 10.06 0.00
C ARG A 249 -21.40 8.59 -0.33
N SER A 250 -22.03 7.80 0.54
CA SER A 250 -22.12 6.35 0.41
C SER A 250 -23.57 5.91 0.28
N THR A 251 -23.84 5.07 -0.72
CA THR A 251 -25.03 4.24 -0.83
C THR A 251 -24.59 2.77 -0.86
N PRO A 252 -25.48 1.78 -0.84
CA PRO A 252 -25.07 0.37 -0.90
C PRO A 252 -24.12 0.04 -2.06
N ASP A 253 -24.35 0.61 -3.23
CA ASP A 253 -23.63 0.25 -4.47
C ASP A 253 -22.74 1.38 -5.02
N HIS A 254 -22.60 2.48 -4.26
CA HIS A 254 -21.90 3.65 -4.79
C HIS A 254 -21.24 4.48 -3.69
N LEU A 255 -19.96 4.81 -3.89
CA LEU A 255 -19.21 5.79 -3.10
C LEU A 255 -18.79 6.94 -4.02
N ALA A 256 -19.33 8.12 -3.78
CA ALA A 256 -18.97 9.33 -4.51
C ALA A 256 -18.08 10.22 -3.65
N TYR A 257 -16.90 10.52 -4.15
CA TYR A 257 -15.97 11.52 -3.62
C TYR A 257 -15.97 12.77 -4.51
N CYS A 258 -14.97 13.63 -4.37
CA CYS A 258 -14.83 14.83 -5.20
C CYS A 258 -14.23 14.54 -6.59
N ALA A 259 -13.19 13.69 -6.64
CA ALA A 259 -12.46 13.34 -7.85
C ALA A 259 -12.56 11.86 -8.20
N VAL A 260 -12.93 11.00 -7.27
CA VAL A 260 -13.09 9.56 -7.49
C VAL A 260 -14.55 9.17 -7.31
N ASP A 261 -15.05 8.36 -8.23
CA ASP A 261 -16.37 7.75 -8.18
C ASP A 261 -16.24 6.23 -8.24
N LEU A 262 -16.83 5.53 -7.27
CA LEU A 262 -16.79 4.08 -7.17
C LEU A 262 -18.20 3.52 -7.27
N THR A 263 -18.50 2.79 -8.34
CA THR A 263 -19.73 2.02 -8.53
C THR A 263 -19.46 0.53 -8.38
N ILE A 264 -20.30 -0.20 -7.64
CA ILE A 264 -20.12 -1.61 -7.32
C ILE A 264 -21.29 -2.42 -7.90
N SER A 265 -20.99 -3.33 -8.82
CA SER A 265 -21.96 -4.27 -9.43
C SER A 265 -21.70 -5.66 -8.85
N ARG A 266 -22.35 -5.97 -7.69
CA ARG A 266 -22.11 -7.21 -6.93
C ARG A 266 -22.57 -8.45 -7.63
N ASP A 267 -23.64 -8.36 -8.43
CA ASP A 267 -24.19 -9.45 -9.22
C ASP A 267 -23.17 -10.02 -10.21
N VAL A 268 -22.41 -9.15 -10.85
CA VAL A 268 -21.35 -9.53 -11.79
C VAL A 268 -19.95 -9.55 -11.16
N GLY A 269 -19.79 -9.07 -9.92
CA GLY A 269 -18.49 -9.07 -9.21
C GLY A 269 -17.48 -8.04 -9.74
N VAL A 270 -17.96 -6.91 -10.23
CA VAL A 270 -17.15 -5.83 -10.83
C VAL A 270 -17.34 -4.53 -10.05
N ALA A 271 -16.26 -3.80 -9.80
CA ALA A 271 -16.30 -2.42 -9.34
C ALA A 271 -15.66 -1.49 -10.39
N THR A 272 -16.32 -0.38 -10.67
CA THR A 272 -15.80 0.66 -11.57
C THR A 272 -15.32 1.85 -10.75
N LEU A 273 -14.06 2.23 -10.92
CA LEU A 273 -13.47 3.45 -10.37
C LEU A 273 -13.27 4.44 -11.52
N THR A 274 -14.01 5.54 -11.47
CA THR A 274 -13.87 6.63 -12.44
C THR A 274 -13.14 7.79 -11.77
N ILE A 275 -12.06 8.27 -12.39
CA ILE A 275 -11.26 9.38 -11.87
C ILE A 275 -11.54 10.62 -12.72
N SER A 276 -12.02 11.66 -12.06
CA SER A 276 -12.26 12.97 -12.69
C SER A 276 -10.99 13.82 -12.66
N GLY A 277 -10.58 14.28 -13.83
CA GLY A 277 -9.48 15.24 -13.97
C GLY A 277 -9.79 16.59 -13.32
N PRO A 278 -8.77 17.43 -13.11
CA PRO A 278 -8.92 18.72 -12.45
C PRO A 278 -9.80 19.67 -13.28
N GLN A 279 -10.70 20.41 -12.61
CA GLN A 279 -11.63 21.32 -13.25
C GLN A 279 -11.04 22.72 -13.44
N SER A 280 -9.95 23.05 -12.75
CA SER A 280 -9.25 24.33 -12.80
C SER A 280 -7.76 24.12 -13.08
N PRO A 281 -7.03 25.14 -13.54
CA PRO A 281 -5.57 25.05 -13.66
C PRO A 281 -4.91 24.88 -12.28
N PRO A 282 -3.66 24.39 -12.23
CA PRO A 282 -2.91 24.29 -10.98
C PRO A 282 -2.65 25.67 -10.37
N PRO A 283 -2.26 25.72 -9.07
CA PRO A 283 -1.76 26.94 -8.44
C PRO A 283 -0.61 27.55 -9.24
N THR A 284 -0.47 28.87 -9.18
CA THR A 284 0.61 29.59 -9.87
C THR A 284 1.91 29.62 -9.07
N ASN A 285 1.84 29.32 -7.76
CA ASN A 285 2.98 29.35 -6.83
C ASN A 285 2.75 28.47 -5.60
N LEU A 286 3.81 28.27 -4.82
CA LEU A 286 3.79 27.44 -3.61
C LEU A 286 2.87 27.98 -2.50
N ALA A 287 2.67 29.30 -2.41
CA ALA A 287 1.76 29.86 -1.40
C ALA A 287 0.30 29.47 -1.69
N GLU A 288 -0.10 29.52 -2.94
CA GLU A 288 -1.43 29.05 -3.37
C GLU A 288 -1.59 27.54 -3.17
N LEU A 289 -0.54 26.72 -3.42
CA LEU A 289 -0.55 25.30 -3.12
C LEU A 289 -0.80 25.05 -1.63
N ILE A 290 -0.05 25.70 -0.73
CA ILE A 290 -0.21 25.57 0.72
C ILE A 290 -1.63 25.99 1.15
N ASN A 291 -2.16 27.07 0.58
CA ASN A 291 -3.53 27.54 0.87
C ASN A 291 -4.60 26.57 0.37
N SER A 292 -4.35 25.84 -0.72
CA SER A 292 -5.26 24.80 -1.21
C SER A 292 -5.34 23.61 -0.24
N GLY A 293 -4.29 23.38 0.55
CA GLY A 293 -4.25 22.34 1.56
C GLY A 293 -4.52 20.95 1.01
N SER A 294 -5.29 20.16 1.74
CA SER A 294 -5.67 18.79 1.32
C SER A 294 -6.65 18.75 0.14
N ALA A 295 -7.25 19.89 -0.24
CA ALA A 295 -8.12 20.01 -1.42
C ALA A 295 -7.34 20.14 -2.74
N PHE A 296 -5.99 20.30 -2.70
CA PHE A 296 -5.17 20.28 -3.90
C PHE A 296 -5.39 18.99 -4.69
N TRP A 297 -5.83 19.10 -5.95
CA TRP A 297 -6.39 18.00 -6.72
C TRP A 297 -5.52 16.72 -6.68
N PRO A 298 -4.18 16.73 -6.90
CA PRO A 298 -3.38 15.52 -6.84
C PRO A 298 -3.40 14.83 -5.47
N LEU A 299 -3.36 15.60 -4.38
CA LEU A 299 -3.40 15.06 -3.03
C LEU A 299 -4.78 14.50 -2.70
N ASN A 300 -5.82 15.27 -3.02
CA ASN A 300 -7.21 14.87 -2.78
C ASN A 300 -7.53 13.57 -3.54
N THR A 301 -7.21 13.51 -4.83
CA THR A 301 -7.44 12.33 -5.68
C THR A 301 -6.69 11.10 -5.17
N ALA A 302 -5.42 11.25 -4.75
CA ALA A 302 -4.65 10.14 -4.18
C ALA A 302 -5.30 9.60 -2.89
N ARG A 303 -5.78 10.49 -2.01
CA ARG A 303 -6.45 10.10 -0.76
C ARG A 303 -7.79 9.41 -1.00
N GLU A 304 -8.58 9.92 -1.93
CA GLU A 304 -9.86 9.34 -2.31
C GLU A 304 -9.70 7.95 -2.96
N LEU A 305 -8.71 7.81 -3.83
CA LEU A 305 -8.38 6.53 -4.46
C LEU A 305 -7.89 5.51 -3.43
N ASP A 306 -7.06 5.95 -2.48
CA ASP A 306 -6.55 5.11 -1.39
C ASP A 306 -7.70 4.57 -0.51
N ASP A 307 -8.62 5.44 -0.10
CA ASP A 307 -9.81 5.08 0.69
C ASP A 307 -10.74 4.13 -0.09
N ALA A 308 -10.97 4.38 -1.38
CA ALA A 308 -11.79 3.52 -2.24
C ALA A 308 -11.20 2.12 -2.41
N ILE A 309 -9.88 2.00 -2.58
CA ILE A 309 -9.19 0.71 -2.68
C ILE A 309 -9.26 -0.05 -1.36
N LEU A 310 -9.04 0.62 -0.23
CA LEU A 310 -9.15 0.01 1.10
C LEU A 310 -10.59 -0.41 1.39
N TYR A 311 -11.58 0.41 1.03
CA TYR A 311 -12.99 0.06 1.14
C TYR A 311 -13.29 -1.24 0.39
N LEU A 312 -12.91 -1.34 -0.88
CA LEU A 312 -13.11 -2.54 -1.69
C LEU A 312 -12.40 -3.76 -1.10
N ARG A 313 -11.17 -3.59 -0.61
CA ARG A 313 -10.37 -4.67 -0.05
C ARG A 313 -11.01 -5.32 1.17
N PHE A 314 -11.59 -4.52 2.05
CA PHE A 314 -12.09 -4.99 3.35
C PHE A 314 -13.60 -5.18 3.40
N ASN A 315 -14.37 -4.44 2.59
CA ASN A 315 -15.83 -4.48 2.66
C ASN A 315 -16.50 -5.18 1.47
N GLU A 316 -15.76 -5.40 0.37
CA GLU A 316 -16.29 -6.01 -0.85
C GLU A 316 -15.44 -7.23 -1.29
N PRO A 317 -15.41 -8.31 -0.48
CA PRO A 317 -14.52 -9.44 -0.74
C PRO A 317 -14.84 -10.21 -2.02
N GLU A 318 -16.10 -10.19 -2.48
CA GLU A 318 -16.53 -10.90 -3.68
C GLU A 318 -16.33 -10.10 -4.99
N THR A 319 -15.96 -8.81 -4.88
CA THR A 319 -15.57 -8.02 -6.06
C THR A 319 -14.28 -8.58 -6.65
N GLY A 320 -14.36 -9.15 -7.82
CA GLY A 320 -13.26 -9.86 -8.49
C GLY A 320 -12.47 -9.00 -9.48
N VAL A 321 -13.12 -8.01 -10.08
CA VAL A 321 -12.53 -7.15 -11.11
C VAL A 321 -12.70 -5.68 -10.75
N LEU A 322 -11.62 -4.90 -10.90
CA LEU A 322 -11.64 -3.44 -10.85
C LEU A 322 -11.49 -2.89 -12.27
N LYS A 323 -12.47 -2.13 -12.70
CA LYS A 323 -12.44 -1.39 -13.96
C LYS A 323 -12.10 0.07 -13.67
N PHE A 324 -10.98 0.55 -14.19
CA PHE A 324 -10.54 1.94 -14.09
C PHE A 324 -10.93 2.71 -15.34
N ALA A 325 -11.57 3.84 -15.15
CA ALA A 325 -11.89 4.83 -16.18
C ALA A 325 -11.43 6.21 -15.70
N SER A 326 -11.27 7.14 -16.61
CA SER A 326 -11.00 8.53 -16.27
C SER A 326 -11.82 9.47 -17.16
N HIS A 327 -12.07 10.68 -16.67
CA HIS A 327 -12.80 11.69 -17.40
C HIS A 327 -12.23 13.08 -17.12
N GLY A 328 -11.91 13.84 -18.17
CA GLY A 328 -11.38 15.20 -18.00
C GLY A 328 -10.48 15.64 -19.15
N ASP A 329 -9.72 16.69 -18.88
CA ASP A 329 -8.79 17.31 -19.83
C ASP A 329 -7.36 16.84 -19.55
N LEU A 330 -6.75 16.13 -20.51
CA LEU A 330 -5.38 15.65 -20.46
C LEU A 330 -4.38 16.79 -20.18
N SER A 331 -4.56 17.95 -20.81
CA SER A 331 -3.65 19.09 -20.66
C SER A 331 -3.66 19.66 -19.24
N ARG A 332 -4.81 19.59 -18.55
CA ARG A 332 -4.90 19.99 -17.15
C ARG A 332 -4.20 19.01 -16.23
N VAL A 333 -4.37 17.70 -16.43
CA VAL A 333 -3.63 16.69 -15.67
C VAL A 333 -2.13 16.91 -15.84
N LEU A 334 -1.66 17.07 -17.07
CA LEU A 334 -0.27 17.37 -17.38
C LEU A 334 0.23 18.62 -16.64
N SER A 335 -0.55 19.69 -16.60
CA SER A 335 -0.15 20.95 -15.94
C SER A 335 0.05 20.78 -14.42
N TYR A 336 -0.71 19.89 -13.77
CA TYR A 336 -0.52 19.56 -12.35
C TYR A 336 0.75 18.71 -12.12
N ASP A 337 1.05 17.77 -13.00
CA ASP A 337 2.28 16.99 -12.93
C ASP A 337 3.51 17.88 -13.13
N GLN A 338 3.46 18.79 -14.12
CA GLN A 338 4.52 19.77 -14.35
C GLN A 338 4.72 20.70 -13.16
N PHE A 339 3.65 21.15 -12.51
CA PHE A 339 3.75 21.95 -11.29
C PHE A 339 4.46 21.19 -10.17
N LEU A 340 4.08 19.92 -9.92
CA LEU A 340 4.71 19.08 -8.90
C LEU A 340 6.19 18.79 -9.21
N GLU A 341 6.54 18.63 -10.48
CA GLU A 341 7.92 18.38 -10.92
C GLU A 341 8.79 19.62 -10.78
N GLN A 342 8.32 20.78 -11.23
CA GLN A 342 9.01 22.07 -11.09
C GLN A 342 9.32 22.41 -9.63
N HIS A 343 8.44 21.99 -8.71
CA HIS A 343 8.56 22.22 -7.28
C HIS A 343 8.97 20.97 -6.49
N SER A 344 9.59 19.96 -7.13
CA SER A 344 9.92 18.67 -6.53
C SER A 344 10.81 18.75 -5.28
N ASN A 345 11.60 19.81 -5.14
CA ASN A 345 12.41 20.09 -3.94
C ASN A 345 11.60 20.62 -2.76
N HIS A 346 10.36 21.09 -2.99
CA HIS A 346 9.50 21.55 -1.91
C HIS A 346 8.91 20.35 -1.16
N TRP A 347 8.95 20.41 0.18
CA TRP A 347 8.54 19.29 1.03
C TRP A 347 7.12 18.77 0.70
N LEU A 348 6.16 19.66 0.47
CA LEU A 348 4.76 19.27 0.19
C LEU A 348 4.61 18.59 -1.17
N CYS A 349 5.26 19.10 -2.22
CA CYS A 349 5.24 18.47 -3.54
C CYS A 349 5.90 17.08 -3.48
N ARG A 350 7.00 16.94 -2.73
CA ARG A 350 7.67 15.66 -2.46
C ARG A 350 6.72 14.69 -1.77
N GLU A 351 6.03 15.11 -0.68
CA GLU A 351 5.10 14.25 0.05
C GLU A 351 3.89 13.81 -0.78
N ILE A 352 3.36 14.69 -1.63
CA ILE A 352 2.27 14.35 -2.55
C ILE A 352 2.70 13.27 -3.55
N ARG A 353 3.89 13.42 -4.16
CA ARG A 353 4.44 12.41 -5.08
C ARG A 353 4.71 11.08 -4.36
N LEU A 354 5.23 11.12 -3.14
CA LEU A 354 5.44 9.93 -2.31
C LEU A 354 4.12 9.28 -1.89
N TYR A 355 3.05 10.06 -1.69
CA TYR A 355 1.73 9.51 -1.41
C TYR A 355 1.19 8.76 -2.64
N TRP A 356 1.26 9.34 -3.84
CA TRP A 356 0.93 8.66 -5.09
C TRP A 356 1.71 7.37 -5.27
N LYS A 357 3.02 7.39 -5.04
CA LYS A 357 3.85 6.18 -5.10
C LYS A 357 3.33 5.07 -4.18
N ARG A 358 2.89 5.39 -2.96
CA ARG A 358 2.33 4.39 -2.02
C ARG A 358 0.96 3.88 -2.47
N VAL A 359 0.10 4.74 -2.97
CA VAL A 359 -1.22 4.34 -3.50
C VAL A 359 -1.06 3.41 -4.71
N LEU A 360 -0.18 3.75 -5.64
CA LEU A 360 0.13 2.91 -6.79
C LEU A 360 0.72 1.54 -6.38
N LYS A 361 1.60 1.49 -5.37
CA LYS A 361 2.07 0.22 -4.80
C LYS A 361 0.94 -0.60 -4.16
N ARG A 362 -0.07 0.05 -3.57
CA ARG A 362 -1.26 -0.61 -3.04
C ARG A 362 -2.10 -1.22 -4.16
N LEU A 363 -2.18 -0.57 -5.33
CA LEU A 363 -2.77 -1.16 -6.53
C LEU A 363 -2.01 -2.43 -6.97
N ASP A 364 -0.68 -2.35 -7.06
CA ASP A 364 0.17 -3.48 -7.50
C ASP A 364 -0.06 -4.76 -6.65
N VAL A 365 -0.35 -4.62 -5.34
CA VAL A 365 -0.61 -5.75 -4.43
C VAL A 365 -2.09 -6.07 -4.23
N THR A 366 -2.97 -5.41 -4.96
CA THR A 366 -4.41 -5.67 -4.90
C THR A 366 -4.74 -7.04 -5.51
N SER A 367 -5.47 -7.88 -4.75
CA SER A 367 -5.85 -9.22 -5.17
C SER A 367 -7.14 -9.23 -6.00
N ARG A 368 -7.23 -8.30 -6.95
CA ARG A 368 -8.29 -8.21 -7.94
C ARG A 368 -7.69 -8.09 -9.32
N SER A 369 -8.36 -8.65 -10.31
CA SER A 369 -8.02 -8.37 -11.69
C SER A 369 -8.30 -6.90 -11.99
N MET A 370 -7.39 -6.23 -12.65
CA MET A 370 -7.52 -4.81 -12.96
C MET A 370 -7.52 -4.58 -14.46
N ILE A 371 -8.48 -3.80 -14.94
CA ILE A 371 -8.51 -3.32 -16.32
C ILE A 371 -8.65 -1.81 -16.35
N SER A 372 -8.05 -1.20 -17.35
CA SER A 372 -8.30 0.20 -17.71
C SER A 372 -9.07 0.28 -19.02
N VAL A 373 -10.03 1.20 -19.07
CA VAL A 373 -10.90 1.47 -20.21
C VAL A 373 -10.70 2.91 -20.61
N ILE A 374 -10.21 3.13 -21.84
CA ILE A 374 -9.83 4.44 -22.35
C ILE A 374 -10.78 4.82 -23.48
N GLU A 375 -11.67 5.75 -23.21
CA GLU A 375 -12.70 6.24 -24.13
C GLU A 375 -12.48 7.73 -24.46
N PRO A 376 -13.12 8.28 -25.49
CA PRO A 376 -13.11 9.71 -25.75
C PRO A 376 -13.47 10.52 -24.51
N GLY A 377 -12.64 11.51 -24.17
CA GLY A 377 -12.77 12.29 -22.93
C GLY A 377 -12.05 11.70 -21.73
N SER A 378 -11.39 10.54 -21.84
CA SER A 378 -10.46 10.05 -20.82
C SER A 378 -9.26 10.97 -20.65
N CYS A 379 -8.71 11.01 -19.43
CA CYS A 379 -7.58 11.89 -19.10
C CYS A 379 -6.39 11.14 -18.49
N PHE A 380 -6.09 9.93 -19.00
CA PHE A 380 -4.91 9.18 -18.61
C PHE A 380 -3.63 9.82 -19.13
N ALA A 381 -3.07 10.73 -18.34
CA ALA A 381 -1.81 11.43 -18.60
C ALA A 381 -0.88 11.32 -17.39
N GLY A 382 0.41 11.24 -17.60
CA GLY A 382 1.44 11.27 -16.56
C GLY A 382 1.11 10.40 -15.36
N THR A 383 0.88 11.02 -14.18
CA THR A 383 0.54 10.30 -12.93
C THR A 383 -0.71 9.42 -13.08
N LEU A 384 -1.76 9.86 -13.79
CA LEU A 384 -2.94 9.02 -14.01
C LEU A 384 -2.68 7.86 -14.97
N ALA A 385 -1.75 7.99 -15.92
CA ALA A 385 -1.34 6.90 -16.80
C ALA A 385 -0.66 5.75 -16.03
N GLU A 386 -0.08 6.01 -14.86
CA GLU A 386 0.45 4.96 -13.98
C GLU A 386 -0.63 3.96 -13.52
N ILE A 387 -1.88 4.41 -13.35
CA ILE A 387 -3.02 3.53 -13.04
C ILE A 387 -3.31 2.60 -14.21
N LEU A 388 -3.27 3.13 -15.44
CA LEU A 388 -3.42 2.34 -16.66
C LEU A 388 -2.34 1.25 -16.73
N PHE A 389 -1.07 1.60 -16.50
CA PHE A 389 0.05 0.66 -16.53
C PHE A 389 0.07 -0.31 -15.34
N ALA A 390 -0.61 -0.02 -14.24
CA ALA A 390 -0.80 -0.94 -13.13
C ALA A 390 -1.85 -2.03 -13.44
N CYS A 391 -2.71 -1.81 -14.43
CA CYS A 391 -3.75 -2.77 -14.82
C CYS A 391 -3.17 -4.00 -15.52
N ASP A 392 -3.83 -5.16 -15.32
CA ASP A 392 -3.47 -6.42 -15.96
C ASP A 392 -3.76 -6.40 -17.46
N ARG A 393 -4.77 -5.62 -17.87
CA ARG A 393 -5.12 -5.34 -19.29
C ARG A 393 -5.63 -3.92 -19.43
N SER A 394 -5.45 -3.38 -20.62
CA SER A 394 -5.93 -2.05 -21.00
C SER A 394 -6.62 -2.12 -22.36
N TYR A 395 -7.78 -1.48 -22.43
CA TYR A 395 -8.63 -1.41 -23.62
C TYR A 395 -8.80 0.04 -24.02
N MET A 396 -8.61 0.35 -25.30
CA MET A 396 -8.71 1.70 -25.82
C MET A 396 -9.65 1.73 -27.04
N LEU A 397 -10.61 2.64 -27.01
CA LEU A 397 -11.50 2.85 -28.14
C LEU A 397 -10.73 3.56 -29.27
N SER A 398 -10.63 2.93 -30.44
CA SER A 398 -9.99 3.48 -31.62
C SER A 398 -10.99 4.25 -32.48
N GLY A 399 -10.56 5.37 -33.04
CA GLY A 399 -11.40 6.19 -33.91
C GLY A 399 -12.29 7.22 -33.16
N MET A 400 -13.11 7.90 -33.91
CA MET A 400 -14.13 8.85 -33.40
C MET A 400 -15.49 8.17 -33.39
N PRO A 401 -16.26 8.29 -32.30
CA PRO A 401 -17.63 7.76 -32.25
C PRO A 401 -18.49 8.38 -33.37
N GLU A 402 -19.26 7.54 -34.08
CA GLU A 402 -20.11 7.99 -35.16
C GLU A 402 -21.09 9.09 -34.73
N GLY A 403 -21.24 10.12 -35.55
CA GLY A 403 -22.17 11.22 -35.32
C GLY A 403 -21.76 12.21 -34.23
N THR A 404 -20.54 12.13 -33.72
CA THR A 404 -20.01 13.05 -32.71
C THR A 404 -18.83 13.84 -33.24
N ASN A 405 -18.55 15.02 -32.62
CA ASN A 405 -17.33 15.81 -32.85
C ASN A 405 -16.34 15.66 -31.67
N ILE A 406 -16.49 14.60 -30.86
CA ILE A 406 -15.61 14.35 -29.71
C ILE A 406 -14.27 13.83 -30.26
N PRO A 407 -13.13 14.40 -29.83
CA PRO A 407 -11.82 13.89 -30.26
C PRO A 407 -11.65 12.41 -29.88
N PRO A 408 -10.91 11.62 -30.67
CA PRO A 408 -10.65 10.23 -30.33
C PRO A 408 -9.98 10.10 -28.97
N ALA A 409 -10.12 8.93 -28.36
CA ALA A 409 -9.44 8.62 -27.13
C ALA A 409 -7.92 8.76 -27.31
N SER A 410 -7.25 9.28 -26.31
CA SER A 410 -5.80 9.43 -26.31
C SER A 410 -5.23 9.28 -24.92
N ILE A 411 -3.97 8.86 -24.84
CA ILE A 411 -3.16 8.87 -23.61
C ILE A 411 -1.95 9.79 -23.82
N LEU A 412 -1.35 10.23 -22.70
CA LEU A 412 -0.21 11.11 -22.76
C LEU A 412 0.85 10.67 -21.75
N LEU A 413 2.06 10.38 -22.24
CA LEU A 413 3.21 10.05 -21.39
C LEU A 413 3.96 11.33 -21.01
N THR A 414 4.55 11.31 -19.82
CA THR A 414 5.45 12.36 -19.34
C THR A 414 6.72 11.73 -18.73
N SER A 415 7.73 12.53 -18.41
CA SER A 415 8.92 12.11 -17.66
C SER A 415 8.58 11.37 -16.36
N VAL A 416 7.42 11.64 -15.78
CA VAL A 416 6.91 10.99 -14.55
C VAL A 416 6.79 9.47 -14.71
N ASN A 417 6.44 8.96 -15.90
CA ASN A 417 6.25 7.55 -16.17
C ASN A 417 7.57 6.73 -16.25
N PHE A 418 8.72 7.42 -16.31
CA PHE A 418 10.03 6.80 -16.49
C PHE A 418 10.92 6.86 -15.24
N GLY A 419 10.36 7.04 -14.04
CA GLY A 419 11.16 6.99 -12.81
C GLY A 419 10.51 7.50 -11.53
N ALA A 420 9.45 8.30 -11.60
CA ALA A 420 8.87 8.94 -10.41
C ALA A 420 8.18 7.96 -9.44
N TYR A 421 7.61 6.88 -9.95
CA TYR A 421 6.77 5.97 -9.20
C TYR A 421 7.21 4.49 -9.33
N PRO A 422 8.40 4.14 -8.79
CA PRO A 422 8.87 2.76 -8.87
C PRO A 422 7.94 1.81 -8.09
N MET A 423 7.75 0.61 -8.64
CA MET A 423 7.08 -0.51 -7.99
C MET A 423 7.91 -1.05 -6.83
N SER A 424 7.38 -2.05 -6.13
CA SER A 424 8.09 -2.68 -5.00
C SER A 424 9.35 -3.44 -5.40
N ASN A 425 9.48 -3.86 -6.67
CA ASN A 425 10.67 -4.49 -7.23
C ASN A 425 11.75 -3.49 -7.71
N GLY A 426 11.49 -2.18 -7.57
CA GLY A 426 12.40 -1.10 -7.96
C GLY A 426 12.31 -0.65 -9.42
N LEU A 427 11.55 -1.35 -10.26
CA LEU A 427 11.30 -0.96 -11.66
C LEU A 427 10.08 -0.04 -11.77
N THR A 428 10.02 0.74 -12.83
CA THR A 428 8.76 1.40 -13.24
C THR A 428 7.79 0.37 -13.82
N ARG A 429 6.51 0.73 -13.92
CA ARG A 429 5.51 -0.14 -14.56
C ARG A 429 5.78 -0.35 -16.02
N LEU A 430 6.29 0.67 -16.73
CA LEU A 430 6.72 0.54 -18.11
C LEU A 430 7.96 -0.35 -18.27
N GLU A 431 8.98 -0.22 -17.41
CA GLU A 431 10.12 -1.14 -17.41
C GLU A 431 9.70 -2.60 -17.17
N THR A 432 8.75 -2.82 -16.25
CA THR A 432 8.22 -4.17 -15.99
C THR A 432 7.41 -4.68 -17.19
N ARG A 433 6.60 -3.82 -17.82
CA ARG A 433 5.80 -4.15 -19.00
C ARG A 433 6.68 -4.53 -20.20
N PHE A 434 7.74 -3.78 -20.43
CA PHE A 434 8.67 -3.96 -21.55
C PHE A 434 9.95 -4.71 -21.19
N LEU A 435 9.92 -5.55 -20.16
CA LEU A 435 11.12 -6.26 -19.66
C LEU A 435 11.88 -7.03 -20.76
N GLY A 436 11.16 -7.62 -21.72
CA GLY A 436 11.74 -8.33 -22.86
C GLY A 436 11.84 -7.50 -24.14
N GLN A 437 11.44 -6.23 -24.12
CA GLN A 437 11.31 -5.35 -25.29
C GLN A 437 11.82 -3.93 -24.97
N PRO A 438 13.10 -3.76 -24.59
CA PRO A 438 13.64 -2.47 -24.16
C PRO A 438 13.64 -1.39 -25.28
N GLU A 439 13.53 -1.80 -26.53
CA GLU A 439 13.33 -0.89 -27.67
C GLU A 439 11.99 -0.16 -27.61
N LEU A 440 10.90 -0.83 -27.20
CA LEU A 440 9.59 -0.19 -27.04
C LEU A 440 9.58 0.81 -25.88
N LEU A 441 10.32 0.53 -24.79
CA LEU A 441 10.50 1.49 -23.71
C LEU A 441 11.16 2.78 -24.22
N LYS A 442 12.22 2.67 -25.01
CA LYS A 442 12.93 3.82 -25.62
C LYS A 442 12.04 4.57 -26.60
N GLU A 443 11.24 3.86 -27.37
CA GLU A 443 10.28 4.49 -28.29
C GLU A 443 9.23 5.28 -27.49
N ALA A 444 8.70 4.74 -26.39
CA ALA A 444 7.80 5.44 -25.49
C ALA A 444 8.43 6.70 -24.87
N GLU A 445 9.72 6.66 -24.49
CA GLU A 445 10.46 7.82 -23.97
C GLU A 445 10.57 8.96 -25.00
N ILE A 446 10.66 8.66 -26.29
CA ILE A 446 10.73 9.67 -27.36
C ILE A 446 9.36 10.34 -27.59
N ARG A 447 8.25 9.66 -27.22
CA ARG A 447 6.88 10.10 -27.45
C ARG A 447 6.28 10.85 -26.25
N VAL A 448 7.11 11.24 -25.28
CA VAL A 448 6.70 12.09 -24.13
C VAL A 448 6.07 13.39 -24.63
N ASP A 449 5.03 13.85 -23.92
CA ASP A 449 4.27 15.08 -24.18
C ASP A 449 3.51 15.11 -25.53
N ALA A 450 3.38 13.98 -26.21
CA ALA A 450 2.58 13.84 -27.42
C ALA A 450 1.34 12.96 -27.16
N PRO A 451 0.13 13.36 -27.55
CA PRO A 451 -1.04 12.49 -27.45
C PRO A 451 -0.88 11.28 -28.37
N LEU A 452 -1.15 10.10 -27.82
CA LEU A 452 -1.06 8.81 -28.50
C LEU A 452 -2.45 8.23 -28.68
N LEU A 453 -2.80 7.82 -29.88
CA LEU A 453 -4.11 7.30 -30.27
C LEU A 453 -4.16 5.77 -30.19
N GLY A 454 -5.35 5.17 -30.25
CA GLY A 454 -5.59 3.76 -30.03
C GLY A 454 -4.66 2.80 -30.77
N ASP A 455 -4.63 2.86 -32.10
CA ASP A 455 -3.81 1.96 -32.93
C ASP A 455 -2.30 2.15 -32.69
N GLU A 456 -1.88 3.38 -32.44
CA GLU A 456 -0.51 3.69 -32.08
C GLU A 456 -0.14 3.14 -30.70
N CYS A 457 -1.03 3.33 -29.71
CA CYS A 457 -0.85 2.79 -28.37
C CYS A 457 -0.75 1.25 -28.37
N GLU A 458 -1.56 0.57 -29.17
CA GLU A 458 -1.49 -0.89 -29.31
C GLU A 458 -0.18 -1.32 -30.00
N SER A 459 0.18 -0.71 -31.10
CA SER A 459 1.43 -1.03 -31.83
C SER A 459 2.68 -0.80 -30.99
N MET A 460 2.68 0.22 -30.12
CA MET A 460 3.74 0.51 -29.16
C MET A 460 3.66 -0.37 -27.88
N GLY A 461 2.64 -1.20 -27.73
CA GLY A 461 2.43 -2.03 -26.54
C GLY A 461 2.02 -1.25 -25.28
N LEU A 462 1.62 0.01 -25.40
CA LEU A 462 1.15 0.84 -24.29
C LEU A 462 -0.25 0.45 -23.80
N VAL A 463 -1.11 -0.04 -24.70
CA VAL A 463 -2.38 -0.68 -24.38
C VAL A 463 -2.37 -2.13 -24.84
N THR A 464 -3.25 -2.95 -24.27
CA THR A 464 -3.34 -4.36 -24.63
C THR A 464 -4.10 -4.54 -25.94
N PHE A 465 -5.20 -3.79 -26.09
CA PHE A 465 -6.06 -3.87 -27.27
C PHE A 465 -6.64 -2.49 -27.61
N ALA A 466 -6.74 -2.23 -28.91
CA ALA A 466 -7.48 -1.10 -29.46
C ALA A 466 -8.62 -1.66 -30.33
N PHE A 467 -9.88 -1.34 -29.97
CA PHE A 467 -11.07 -1.78 -30.67
C PHE A 467 -11.82 -0.60 -31.29
N ASP A 468 -12.48 -0.83 -32.40
CA ASP A 468 -13.44 0.11 -32.95
C ASP A 468 -14.77 0.11 -32.17
N GLU A 469 -15.67 1.02 -32.49
CA GLU A 469 -16.95 1.19 -31.79
C GLU A 469 -17.87 -0.04 -31.92
N ILE A 470 -17.69 -0.87 -32.98
CA ILE A 470 -18.55 -2.03 -33.23
C ILE A 470 -18.28 -3.13 -32.20
N ASP A 471 -17.03 -3.41 -31.92
CA ASP A 471 -16.61 -4.51 -31.04
C ASP A 471 -16.44 -4.08 -29.59
N TRP A 472 -16.42 -2.77 -29.29
CA TRP A 472 -16.03 -2.19 -28.01
C TRP A 472 -16.78 -2.76 -26.80
N ASP A 473 -18.08 -2.65 -26.80
CA ASP A 473 -18.88 -3.07 -25.63
C ASP A 473 -18.87 -4.59 -25.45
N ASP A 474 -18.88 -5.35 -26.53
CA ASP A 474 -18.88 -6.81 -26.49
C ASP A 474 -17.56 -7.38 -25.98
N GLU A 475 -16.42 -6.85 -26.42
CA GLU A 475 -15.10 -7.31 -25.99
C GLU A 475 -14.86 -7.04 -24.50
N ILE A 476 -15.24 -5.87 -23.99
CA ILE A 476 -15.16 -5.56 -22.57
C ILE A 476 -16.10 -6.46 -21.77
N ARG A 477 -17.34 -6.65 -22.21
CA ARG A 477 -18.31 -7.52 -21.55
C ARG A 477 -17.82 -8.97 -21.48
N ILE A 478 -17.34 -9.53 -22.59
CA ILE A 478 -16.79 -10.89 -22.65
C ILE A 478 -15.64 -11.05 -21.67
N PHE A 479 -14.71 -10.10 -21.64
CA PHE A 479 -13.60 -10.12 -20.69
C PHE A 479 -14.08 -10.16 -19.23
N LEU A 480 -15.02 -9.28 -18.87
CA LEU A 480 -15.54 -9.19 -17.50
C LEU A 480 -16.26 -10.49 -17.09
N GLU A 481 -17.08 -11.06 -17.96
CA GLU A 481 -17.77 -12.33 -17.72
C GLU A 481 -16.79 -13.50 -17.54
N GLU A 482 -15.79 -13.62 -18.41
CA GLU A 482 -14.77 -14.66 -18.30
C GLU A 482 -13.93 -14.50 -17.04
N ARG A 483 -13.47 -13.28 -16.75
CA ARG A 483 -12.56 -13.02 -15.62
C ARG A 483 -13.25 -13.28 -14.27
N THR A 484 -14.51 -12.94 -14.14
CA THR A 484 -15.31 -13.21 -12.93
C THR A 484 -15.71 -14.67 -12.79
N ALA A 485 -15.69 -15.45 -13.89
CA ALA A 485 -15.97 -16.88 -13.89
C ALA A 485 -14.78 -17.77 -13.50
N PHE A 486 -13.56 -17.25 -13.49
CA PHE A 486 -12.37 -18.02 -13.11
C PHE A 486 -12.24 -18.15 -11.59
N SER A 487 -11.48 -19.18 -11.15
CA SER A 487 -11.13 -19.33 -9.73
C SER A 487 -10.37 -18.11 -9.22
N PRO A 488 -10.88 -17.41 -8.18
CA PRO A 488 -10.16 -16.27 -7.59
C PRO A 488 -8.78 -16.67 -7.06
N ASP A 489 -8.65 -17.85 -6.43
CA ASP A 489 -7.37 -18.32 -5.88
C ASP A 489 -6.30 -18.44 -6.97
N ALA A 490 -6.65 -18.98 -8.14
CA ALA A 490 -5.73 -19.12 -9.26
C ALA A 490 -5.38 -17.77 -9.89
N LEU A 491 -6.36 -16.86 -10.03
CA LEU A 491 -6.13 -15.51 -10.56
C LEU A 491 -5.21 -14.70 -9.67
N ILE A 492 -5.45 -14.69 -8.37
CA ILE A 492 -4.60 -13.97 -7.40
C ILE A 492 -3.15 -14.44 -7.48
N GLY A 493 -2.94 -15.77 -7.50
CA GLY A 493 -1.60 -16.34 -7.62
C GLY A 493 -0.92 -15.99 -8.93
N MET A 494 -1.64 -16.05 -10.05
CA MET A 494 -1.13 -15.66 -11.37
C MET A 494 -0.76 -14.18 -11.41
N GLU A 495 -1.68 -13.30 -11.03
CA GLU A 495 -1.50 -11.85 -11.07
C GLU A 495 -0.34 -11.40 -10.16
N ALA A 496 -0.23 -11.94 -8.94
CA ALA A 496 0.87 -11.64 -8.03
C ALA A 496 2.25 -12.05 -8.60
N ASN A 497 2.32 -13.10 -9.43
CA ASN A 497 3.56 -13.50 -10.09
C ASN A 497 3.86 -12.64 -11.32
N LEU A 498 2.86 -12.30 -12.13
CA LEU A 498 3.06 -11.54 -13.38
C LEU A 498 3.38 -10.06 -13.12
N ARG A 499 2.70 -9.41 -12.17
CA ARG A 499 2.88 -7.98 -11.88
C ARG A 499 4.29 -7.61 -11.41
N PHE A 500 5.03 -8.56 -10.84
CA PHE A 500 6.38 -8.31 -10.31
C PHE A 500 7.46 -9.06 -11.11
N ALA A 501 7.35 -9.08 -12.44
CA ALA A 501 8.46 -9.48 -13.29
C ALA A 501 9.69 -8.57 -13.04
N GLY A 502 10.90 -9.09 -13.17
CA GLY A 502 12.13 -8.25 -13.05
C GLY A 502 13.21 -8.86 -12.14
N PRO A 503 13.88 -8.08 -11.28
CA PRO A 503 15.27 -8.27 -10.86
C PRO A 503 15.62 -9.50 -10.02
N GLU A 504 14.67 -10.24 -9.46
CA GLU A 504 15.01 -11.52 -8.81
C GLU A 504 15.48 -12.56 -9.82
N THR A 505 16.27 -13.56 -9.39
CA THR A 505 16.61 -14.69 -10.26
C THR A 505 15.36 -15.53 -10.56
N MET A 506 15.36 -16.19 -11.74
CA MET A 506 14.25 -17.07 -12.13
C MET A 506 14.03 -18.18 -11.08
N GLU A 507 15.11 -18.78 -10.55
CA GLU A 507 15.03 -19.85 -9.56
C GLU A 507 14.39 -19.38 -8.25
N THR A 508 14.78 -18.22 -7.72
CA THR A 508 14.16 -17.68 -6.52
C THR A 508 12.69 -17.36 -6.73
N LYS A 509 12.32 -16.82 -7.89
CA LYS A 509 10.90 -16.58 -8.21
C LYS A 509 10.09 -17.86 -8.28
N ILE A 510 10.62 -18.92 -8.91
CA ILE A 510 9.94 -20.20 -9.02
C ILE A 510 9.75 -20.81 -7.63
N PHE A 511 10.82 -20.93 -6.84
CA PHE A 511 10.76 -21.70 -5.60
C PHE A 511 10.24 -20.90 -4.39
N SER A 512 10.52 -19.62 -4.27
CA SER A 512 10.05 -18.82 -3.14
C SER A 512 8.71 -18.12 -3.37
N ARG A 513 8.30 -17.95 -4.62
CA ARG A 513 7.06 -17.23 -4.95
C ARG A 513 6.03 -18.11 -5.65
N LEU A 514 6.31 -18.60 -6.86
CA LEU A 514 5.36 -19.41 -7.63
C LEU A 514 5.00 -20.70 -6.90
N SER A 515 5.99 -21.45 -6.37
CA SER A 515 5.75 -22.69 -5.63
C SER A 515 4.97 -22.46 -4.33
N ALA A 516 5.20 -21.33 -3.63
CA ALA A 516 4.44 -20.97 -2.43
C ALA A 516 2.97 -20.70 -2.77
N TRP A 517 2.68 -19.96 -3.84
CA TRP A 517 1.31 -19.74 -4.32
C TRP A 517 0.65 -21.06 -4.74
N GLN A 518 1.34 -21.89 -5.50
CA GLN A 518 0.82 -23.19 -5.94
C GLN A 518 0.55 -24.13 -4.76
N ASN A 519 1.41 -24.15 -3.75
CA ASN A 519 1.20 -24.91 -2.51
C ASN A 519 -0.07 -24.47 -1.78
N TRP A 520 -0.32 -23.15 -1.68
CA TRP A 520 -1.54 -22.62 -1.10
C TRP A 520 -2.78 -22.98 -1.94
N ILE A 521 -2.72 -22.82 -3.27
CA ILE A 521 -3.83 -23.11 -4.20
C ILE A 521 -4.24 -24.58 -4.10
N PHE A 522 -3.30 -25.51 -3.99
CA PHE A 522 -3.57 -26.95 -3.87
C PHE A 522 -4.30 -27.34 -2.57
N GLN A 523 -4.45 -26.45 -1.61
CA GLN A 523 -5.25 -26.66 -0.41
C GLN A 523 -6.62 -25.98 -0.47
N ARG A 524 -6.86 -25.17 -1.49
CA ARG A 524 -8.09 -24.38 -1.59
C ARG A 524 -9.26 -25.20 -2.15
N PRO A 525 -10.48 -25.04 -1.57
CA PRO A 525 -11.68 -25.73 -2.06
C PRO A 525 -11.96 -25.50 -3.55
N ASN A 526 -11.64 -24.31 -4.08
CA ASN A 526 -11.81 -23.98 -5.50
C ASN A 526 -11.01 -24.90 -6.43
N ALA A 527 -9.84 -25.39 -5.99
CA ALA A 527 -9.03 -26.35 -6.74
C ALA A 527 -9.41 -27.80 -6.43
N VAL A 528 -9.39 -28.20 -5.13
CA VAL A 528 -9.41 -29.63 -4.72
C VAL A 528 -10.71 -30.07 -4.03
N GLY A 529 -11.64 -29.18 -3.72
CA GLY A 529 -12.92 -29.50 -3.09
C GLY A 529 -13.81 -30.38 -3.99
N GLN A 530 -14.91 -30.90 -3.47
CA GLN A 530 -15.83 -31.79 -4.21
C GLN A 530 -16.37 -31.12 -5.49
N LYS A 531 -16.59 -29.81 -5.45
CA LYS A 531 -17.05 -28.99 -6.58
C LYS A 531 -15.89 -28.23 -7.26
N GLY A 532 -14.66 -28.43 -6.80
CA GLY A 532 -13.47 -27.78 -7.31
C GLY A 532 -13.07 -28.26 -8.71
N ALA A 533 -12.26 -27.44 -9.39
CA ALA A 533 -11.92 -27.65 -10.78
C ALA A 533 -11.22 -29.00 -11.04
N LEU A 534 -10.28 -29.43 -10.18
CA LEU A 534 -9.54 -30.68 -10.37
C LEU A 534 -10.44 -31.91 -10.25
N LYS A 535 -11.46 -31.89 -9.38
CA LYS A 535 -12.41 -33.02 -9.22
C LYS A 535 -13.40 -33.11 -10.37
N ARG A 536 -13.76 -31.98 -10.98
CA ARG A 536 -14.71 -31.91 -12.09
C ARG A 536 -14.06 -32.00 -13.48
N TYR A 537 -12.72 -31.94 -13.53
CA TYR A 537 -12.01 -32.04 -14.80
C TYR A 537 -12.36 -33.36 -15.52
N GLY A 538 -12.76 -33.26 -16.79
CA GLY A 538 -13.16 -34.40 -17.61
C GLY A 538 -14.60 -34.89 -17.38
N SER A 539 -15.38 -34.34 -16.45
CA SER A 539 -16.78 -34.71 -16.19
C SER A 539 -17.80 -33.96 -17.03
N GLY A 540 -17.38 -32.97 -17.83
CA GLY A 540 -18.27 -32.07 -18.56
C GLY A 540 -18.87 -30.96 -17.70
N GLN A 541 -18.57 -30.92 -16.40
CA GLN A 541 -19.02 -29.87 -15.48
C GLN A 541 -17.90 -28.89 -15.18
N ARG A 542 -18.22 -27.61 -15.12
CA ARG A 542 -17.26 -26.58 -14.63
C ARG A 542 -17.16 -26.62 -13.10
N GLY A 543 -16.02 -26.17 -12.57
CA GLY A 543 -15.85 -25.94 -11.13
C GLY A 543 -16.81 -24.87 -10.63
N GLU A 544 -17.27 -25.02 -9.40
CA GLU A 544 -17.99 -23.98 -8.66
C GLU A 544 -17.01 -23.34 -7.66
N PHE A 545 -16.93 -22.00 -7.66
CA PHE A 545 -15.93 -21.28 -6.92
C PHE A 545 -16.54 -20.37 -5.86
N ASN A 546 -15.96 -20.37 -4.66
CA ASN A 546 -16.13 -19.28 -3.72
C ASN A 546 -15.45 -18.04 -4.32
N ARG A 547 -16.17 -16.93 -4.42
CA ARG A 547 -15.71 -15.70 -5.09
C ARG A 547 -14.87 -14.78 -4.20
N GLU A 548 -14.82 -15.02 -2.90
CA GLU A 548 -14.07 -14.17 -1.97
C GLU A 548 -12.59 -14.06 -2.36
N ARG A 549 -12.09 -12.82 -2.35
CA ARG A 549 -10.70 -12.45 -2.62
C ARG A 549 -9.96 -12.10 -1.32
N VAL A 550 -8.66 -12.36 -1.30
CA VAL A 550 -7.76 -12.02 -0.17
C VAL A 550 -6.96 -10.76 -0.44
#